data_2ae409a31dcb9c49d8be547bd6445d78
#
_entry.id   2ae409a31dcb9c49d8be547bd6445d78
#
_cell.length_a   1.000
_cell.length_b   1.000
_cell.length_c   1.000
_cell.angle_alpha   90.00
_cell.angle_beta   90.00
_cell.angle_gamma   90.00
#
_symmetry.space_group_name_H-M   'P 1'
#
loop_
_entity.id
_entity.type
_entity.pdbx_description
1 polymer ?
#
loop_
_entity_poly.entity_id
_entity_poly.type
_entity_poly.pdbx_seq_one_letter_code
_entity_poly.pdbx_strand_id
1 'polypeptide(L)'
;MMTPKLSRVAAALVAMLGIGAQAQQGTAAPEMSQTEVEIGKKIYFERCAGCHGVLRKGATGKNLEPHWSKKAADGAVSEGGTLKLGTARLEKIIALGTEGGMVNYDDILTKEEINIMARYIQRTPDVPPEFSLKDMEASWKLLVPVEQRPKKQMSKVNLKNVFAITLRDTGKLALVDGDTNEIWKILDTGYAVHISRLSASGRYVYTVGRDGLTTIIDMFYEEPTTVATVRLGSDARSVDTSKFKGFEDKYLIGGTYWPPQYSIMD
;
A
#
# COMPACT_ATOMS: atom_id res chain seq x y z
N MET A 1 74.08 -54.82 26.85
CA MET A 1 72.67 -54.65 27.21
C MET A 1 72.29 -53.19 27.10
N MET A 2 71.70 -52.78 26.01
CA MET A 2 71.29 -51.38 25.79
C MET A 2 69.77 -51.37 25.55
N THR A 3 69.07 -50.68 26.41
CA THR A 3 67.61 -50.48 26.31
C THR A 3 67.32 -49.23 25.50
N PRO A 4 66.43 -49.24 24.51
CA PRO A 4 66.09 -48.04 23.76
C PRO A 4 64.99 -47.22 24.48
N LYS A 5 65.21 -45.92 24.53
CA LYS A 5 64.28 -44.95 25.06
C LYS A 5 63.19 -44.69 24.01
N LEU A 6 61.91 -44.96 24.35
CA LEU A 6 60.76 -44.50 23.52
C LEU A 6 60.50 -43.00 23.73
N SER A 7 60.56 -42.23 22.66
CA SER A 7 60.18 -40.83 22.62
C SER A 7 58.67 -40.76 22.33
N ARG A 8 57.92 -40.13 23.26
CA ARG A 8 56.47 -39.88 23.04
C ARG A 8 56.33 -38.59 22.26
N VAL A 9 55.84 -38.68 21.02
CA VAL A 9 55.39 -37.54 20.22
C VAL A 9 53.95 -37.29 20.63
N ALA A 10 53.67 -36.18 21.27
CA ALA A 10 52.31 -35.70 21.55
C ALA A 10 51.75 -35.00 20.29
N ALA A 11 50.80 -35.63 19.61
CA ALA A 11 50.03 -35.00 18.55
C ALA A 11 48.96 -34.11 19.17
N ALA A 12 49.12 -32.81 19.07
CA ALA A 12 48.08 -31.84 19.43
C ALA A 12 47.01 -31.82 18.33
N LEU A 13 45.82 -32.35 18.61
CA LEU A 13 44.66 -32.24 17.77
C LEU A 13 44.05 -30.83 17.98
N VAL A 14 44.26 -29.93 17.05
CA VAL A 14 43.55 -28.63 17.02
C VAL A 14 42.15 -28.90 16.43
N ALA A 15 41.15 -29.05 17.31
CA ALA A 15 39.75 -29.05 16.96
C ALA A 15 39.35 -27.60 16.54
N MET A 16 39.29 -27.33 15.25
CA MET A 16 38.63 -26.12 14.75
C MET A 16 37.13 -26.27 14.98
N LEU A 17 36.62 -25.70 16.03
CA LEU A 17 35.21 -25.43 16.24
C LEU A 17 34.79 -24.36 15.21
N GLY A 18 34.34 -24.80 14.06
CA GLY A 18 33.61 -23.96 13.13
C GLY A 18 32.29 -23.53 13.79
N ILE A 19 32.25 -22.34 14.35
CA ILE A 19 31.00 -21.70 14.76
C ILE A 19 30.26 -21.33 13.47
N GLY A 20 29.55 -22.30 12.91
CA GLY A 20 28.50 -22.01 11.94
C GLY A 20 27.42 -21.21 12.66
N ALA A 21 27.33 -19.93 12.40
CA ALA A 21 26.16 -19.15 12.77
C ALA A 21 24.95 -19.71 12.04
N GLN A 22 24.32 -20.74 12.62
CA GLN A 22 22.98 -21.14 12.24
C GLN A 22 22.07 -19.97 12.64
N ALA A 23 21.57 -19.24 11.64
CA ALA A 23 20.48 -18.33 11.85
C ALA A 23 19.33 -19.12 12.49
N GLN A 24 19.18 -18.98 13.81
CA GLN A 24 18.05 -19.55 14.52
C GLN A 24 16.78 -18.97 13.88
N GLN A 25 16.03 -19.82 13.20
CA GLN A 25 14.68 -19.47 12.77
C GLN A 25 13.86 -19.24 14.03
N GLY A 26 13.62 -17.97 14.36
CA GLY A 26 12.95 -17.59 15.58
C GLY A 26 11.53 -18.14 15.63
N THR A 27 11.20 -18.81 16.72
CA THR A 27 9.83 -19.25 17.02
C THR A 27 8.98 -18.12 17.61
N ALA A 28 9.59 -17.01 18.01
CA ALA A 28 8.94 -15.84 18.59
C ALA A 28 9.13 -14.60 17.71
N ALA A 29 8.11 -13.76 17.71
CA ALA A 29 8.18 -12.47 17.03
C ALA A 29 9.27 -11.59 17.65
N PRO A 30 9.99 -10.78 16.84
CA PRO A 30 10.95 -9.82 17.35
C PRO A 30 10.32 -8.85 18.35
N GLU A 31 11.08 -8.48 19.39
CA GLU A 31 10.65 -7.45 20.33
C GLU A 31 10.57 -6.09 19.64
N MET A 32 9.55 -5.32 20.00
CA MET A 32 9.30 -3.97 19.49
C MET A 32 8.78 -3.09 20.63
N SER A 33 9.20 -1.84 20.67
CA SER A 33 8.59 -0.83 21.51
C SER A 33 7.18 -0.48 21.02
N GLN A 34 6.35 0.09 21.88
CA GLN A 34 5.01 0.52 21.49
C GLN A 34 5.06 1.55 20.34
N THR A 35 6.01 2.46 20.37
CA THR A 35 6.21 3.45 19.29
C THR A 35 6.52 2.78 17.96
N GLU A 36 7.40 1.80 17.92
CA GLU A 36 7.70 1.04 16.69
C GLU A 36 6.48 0.25 16.20
N VAL A 37 5.67 -0.30 17.10
CA VAL A 37 4.42 -0.98 16.74
C VAL A 37 3.45 -0.01 16.06
N GLU A 38 3.27 1.20 16.60
CA GLU A 38 2.38 2.20 15.99
C GLU A 38 2.89 2.70 14.63
N ILE A 39 4.21 2.88 14.49
CA ILE A 39 4.83 3.21 13.20
C ILE A 39 4.59 2.07 12.20
N GLY A 40 4.88 0.84 12.59
CA GLY A 40 4.67 -0.34 11.74
C GLY A 40 3.22 -0.52 11.33
N LYS A 41 2.29 -0.33 12.27
CA LYS A 41 0.84 -0.36 12.02
C LYS A 41 0.43 0.68 10.98
N LYS A 42 0.86 1.93 11.17
CA LYS A 42 0.57 3.02 10.23
C LYS A 42 1.07 2.69 8.83
N ILE A 43 2.35 2.33 8.68
CA ILE A 43 2.94 2.00 7.38
C ILE A 43 2.20 0.81 6.75
N TYR A 44 1.89 -0.23 7.53
CA TYR A 44 1.18 -1.40 7.02
C TYR A 44 -0.17 -1.05 6.39
N PHE A 45 -1.00 -0.30 7.11
CA PHE A 45 -2.33 0.06 6.63
C PHE A 45 -2.29 1.08 5.49
N GLU A 46 -1.29 1.95 5.46
CA GLU A 46 -1.14 2.93 4.38
C GLU A 46 -0.54 2.36 3.10
N ARG A 47 0.35 1.34 3.20
CA ARG A 47 1.19 0.90 2.09
C ARG A 47 1.06 -0.59 1.74
N CYS A 48 0.79 -1.45 2.69
CA CYS A 48 0.88 -2.91 2.54
C CYS A 48 -0.48 -3.61 2.48
N ALA A 49 -1.43 -3.17 3.31
CA ALA A 49 -2.72 -3.81 3.48
C ALA A 49 -3.53 -3.93 2.18
N GLY A 50 -3.41 -2.94 1.30
CA GLY A 50 -4.09 -2.97 0.01
C GLY A 50 -3.73 -4.15 -0.89
N CYS A 51 -2.52 -4.71 -0.78
CA CYS A 51 -2.11 -5.91 -1.51
C CYS A 51 -2.15 -7.16 -0.65
N HIS A 52 -1.75 -7.06 0.62
CA HIS A 52 -1.60 -8.20 1.52
C HIS A 52 -2.82 -8.47 2.40
N GLY A 53 -3.84 -7.61 2.30
CA GLY A 53 -5.06 -7.67 3.10
C GLY A 53 -4.85 -7.13 4.52
N VAL A 54 -5.89 -6.54 5.09
CA VAL A 54 -5.85 -5.95 6.44
C VAL A 54 -5.61 -6.98 7.53
N LEU A 55 -6.05 -8.22 7.31
CA LEU A 55 -5.81 -9.37 8.19
C LEU A 55 -4.54 -10.16 7.83
N ARG A 56 -3.72 -9.66 6.91
CA ARG A 56 -2.50 -10.29 6.39
C ARG A 56 -2.67 -11.66 5.73
N LYS A 57 -3.90 -12.09 5.47
CA LYS A 57 -4.20 -13.39 4.83
C LYS A 57 -3.91 -13.44 3.33
N GLY A 58 -3.42 -12.33 2.78
CA GLY A 58 -3.21 -12.17 1.35
C GLY A 58 -4.44 -11.59 0.66
N ALA A 59 -4.22 -11.03 -0.52
CA ALA A 59 -5.22 -10.60 -1.48
C ALA A 59 -4.59 -10.70 -2.89
N THR A 60 -4.17 -9.60 -3.52
CA THR A 60 -3.31 -9.66 -4.71
C THR A 60 -1.86 -10.00 -4.38
N GLY A 61 -1.40 -9.64 -3.17
CA GLY A 61 -0.12 -10.01 -2.60
C GLY A 61 -0.22 -11.28 -1.76
N LYS A 62 0.94 -11.84 -1.42
CA LYS A 62 1.04 -13.09 -0.64
C LYS A 62 0.54 -12.90 0.80
N ASN A 63 0.15 -14.00 1.43
CA ASN A 63 -0.14 -14.09 2.86
C ASN A 63 1.10 -13.69 3.68
N LEU A 64 0.94 -12.77 4.63
CA LEU A 64 1.95 -12.25 5.55
C LEU A 64 1.64 -12.61 7.02
N GLU A 65 0.79 -13.60 7.28
CA GLU A 65 0.62 -14.10 8.65
C GLU A 65 1.95 -14.64 9.20
N PRO A 66 2.24 -14.47 10.49
CA PRO A 66 3.47 -14.99 11.11
C PRO A 66 3.66 -16.48 10.88
N HIS A 67 2.57 -17.22 10.99
CA HIS A 67 2.47 -18.65 10.67
C HIS A 67 1.21 -18.91 9.85
N TRP A 68 1.32 -19.73 8.82
CA TRP A 68 0.17 -20.25 8.11
C TRP A 68 0.45 -21.70 7.67
N SER A 69 -0.61 -22.49 7.65
CA SER A 69 -0.61 -23.85 7.14
C SER A 69 -1.78 -23.99 6.17
N LYS A 70 -1.54 -24.58 5.03
CA LYS A 70 -2.56 -24.82 4.00
C LYS A 70 -2.52 -26.28 3.58
N LYS A 71 -3.66 -26.97 3.70
CA LYS A 71 -3.85 -28.32 3.22
C LYS A 71 -4.43 -28.28 1.81
N ALA A 72 -3.76 -28.90 0.87
CA ALA A 72 -4.23 -29.06 -0.51
C ALA A 72 -5.29 -30.19 -0.60
N ALA A 73 -6.02 -30.22 -1.72
CA ALA A 73 -7.07 -31.22 -1.95
C ALA A 73 -6.54 -32.66 -1.97
N ASP A 74 -5.28 -32.85 -2.35
CA ASP A 74 -4.56 -34.12 -2.34
C ASP A 74 -4.02 -34.53 -0.96
N GLY A 75 -4.27 -33.72 0.07
CA GLY A 75 -3.82 -33.92 1.43
C GLY A 75 -2.43 -33.36 1.74
N ALA A 76 -1.70 -32.84 0.76
CA ALA A 76 -0.40 -32.19 0.99
C ALA A 76 -0.55 -30.97 1.87
N VAL A 77 0.35 -30.80 2.86
CA VAL A 77 0.38 -29.65 3.76
C VAL A 77 1.57 -28.77 3.40
N SER A 78 1.29 -27.50 3.12
CA SER A 78 2.29 -26.46 2.97
C SER A 78 2.22 -25.49 4.13
N GLU A 79 3.37 -25.11 4.66
CA GLU A 79 3.50 -24.20 5.79
C GLU A 79 4.42 -23.03 5.43
N GLY A 80 4.14 -21.90 5.99
CA GLY A 80 4.92 -20.70 5.78
C GLY A 80 4.65 -19.65 6.85
N GLY A 81 5.11 -18.48 6.59
CA GLY A 81 4.88 -17.32 7.43
C GLY A 81 6.09 -16.40 7.49
N THR A 82 5.85 -15.19 7.94
CA THR A 82 6.90 -14.16 8.03
C THR A 82 7.94 -14.48 9.09
N LEU A 83 7.58 -15.21 10.16
CA LEU A 83 8.55 -15.71 11.15
C LEU A 83 9.59 -16.65 10.52
N LYS A 84 9.15 -17.53 9.63
CA LYS A 84 10.05 -18.46 8.93
C LYS A 84 11.05 -17.74 8.01
N LEU A 85 10.66 -16.60 7.47
CA LEU A 85 11.52 -15.78 6.61
C LEU A 85 12.56 -15.01 7.43
N GLY A 86 12.20 -14.54 8.61
CA GLY A 86 13.05 -13.76 9.51
C GLY A 86 13.27 -12.30 9.04
N THR A 87 13.70 -11.46 9.96
CA THR A 87 13.79 -10.01 9.75
C THR A 87 14.68 -9.63 8.57
N ALA A 88 15.90 -10.13 8.49
CA ALA A 88 16.85 -9.73 7.45
C ALA A 88 16.39 -10.06 6.03
N ARG A 89 15.69 -11.20 5.85
CA ARG A 89 15.13 -11.55 4.54
C ARG A 89 13.92 -10.68 4.19
N LEU A 90 13.09 -10.38 5.18
CA LEU A 90 11.94 -9.49 5.00
C LEU A 90 12.37 -8.06 4.67
N GLU A 91 13.40 -7.52 5.33
CA GLU A 91 13.98 -6.22 4.99
C GLU A 91 14.40 -6.16 3.52
N LYS A 92 15.12 -7.18 3.07
CA LYS A 92 15.54 -7.26 1.67
C LYS A 92 14.36 -7.31 0.70
N ILE A 93 13.32 -8.10 1.02
CA ILE A 93 12.11 -8.19 0.19
C ILE A 93 11.37 -6.86 0.15
N ILE A 94 11.24 -6.19 1.30
CA ILE A 94 10.56 -4.88 1.37
C ILE A 94 11.35 -3.82 0.62
N ALA A 95 12.66 -3.75 0.82
CA ALA A 95 13.50 -2.77 0.16
C ALA A 95 13.49 -2.91 -1.36
N LEU A 96 13.72 -4.12 -1.86
CA LEU A 96 13.98 -4.36 -3.29
C LEU A 96 12.74 -4.81 -4.08
N GLY A 97 11.63 -5.12 -3.39
CA GLY A 97 10.48 -5.71 -4.05
C GLY A 97 10.71 -7.17 -4.49
N THR A 98 9.89 -7.65 -5.39
CA THR A 98 10.00 -9.00 -5.96
C THR A 98 9.64 -9.02 -7.44
N GLU A 99 10.19 -9.95 -8.20
CA GLU A 99 9.82 -10.20 -9.60
C GLU A 99 8.32 -10.54 -9.77
N GLY A 100 7.65 -10.98 -8.70
CA GLY A 100 6.22 -11.28 -8.68
C GLY A 100 5.31 -10.04 -8.57
N GLY A 101 5.84 -8.83 -8.75
CA GLY A 101 5.06 -7.58 -8.82
C GLY A 101 4.93 -6.81 -7.51
N MET A 102 5.66 -7.16 -6.45
CA MET A 102 5.81 -6.28 -5.29
C MET A 102 6.83 -5.19 -5.65
N VAL A 103 6.43 -3.93 -5.56
CA VAL A 103 7.32 -2.78 -5.79
C VAL A 103 8.38 -2.68 -4.70
N ASN A 104 9.50 -2.01 -5.01
CA ASN A 104 10.51 -1.64 -4.02
C ASN A 104 10.02 -0.50 -3.12
N TYR A 105 10.55 -0.44 -1.90
CA TYR A 105 10.21 0.59 -0.93
C TYR A 105 11.44 1.34 -0.41
N ASP A 106 12.64 1.08 -0.90
CA ASP A 106 13.89 1.73 -0.45
C ASP A 106 14.01 3.20 -0.88
N ASP A 107 13.21 3.64 -1.83
CA ASP A 107 13.04 5.03 -2.25
C ASP A 107 11.87 5.76 -1.55
N ILE A 108 11.04 5.03 -0.78
CA ILE A 108 9.83 5.54 -0.11
C ILE A 108 9.97 5.51 1.41
N LEU A 109 10.57 4.44 1.94
CA LEU A 109 10.76 4.20 3.36
C LEU A 109 12.23 4.29 3.74
N THR A 110 12.52 4.86 4.90
CA THR A 110 13.86 4.83 5.49
C THR A 110 14.26 3.40 5.85
N LYS A 111 15.56 3.15 5.98
CA LYS A 111 16.07 1.84 6.44
C LYS A 111 15.50 1.43 7.81
N GLU A 112 15.27 2.40 8.70
CA GLU A 112 14.65 2.17 9.99
C GLU A 112 13.19 1.74 9.85
N GLU A 113 12.41 2.42 9.03
CA GLU A 113 11.02 2.05 8.74
C GLU A 113 10.91 0.68 8.08
N ILE A 114 11.83 0.33 7.19
CA ILE A 114 11.90 -1.02 6.58
C ILE A 114 12.19 -2.08 7.66
N ASN A 115 13.12 -1.82 8.59
CA ASN A 115 13.39 -2.71 9.70
C ASN A 115 12.17 -2.84 10.63
N ILE A 116 11.53 -1.73 10.98
CA ILE A 116 10.28 -1.72 11.76
C ILE A 116 9.22 -2.57 11.05
N MET A 117 9.00 -2.38 9.76
CA MET A 117 8.03 -3.17 8.98
C MET A 117 8.35 -4.66 8.97
N ALA A 118 9.61 -5.01 8.74
CA ALA A 118 10.06 -6.40 8.74
C ALA A 118 9.79 -7.10 10.07
N ARG A 119 10.00 -6.41 11.20
CA ARG A 119 9.67 -6.92 12.54
C ARG A 119 8.17 -6.92 12.80
N TYR A 120 7.47 -5.86 12.41
CA TYR A 120 6.03 -5.72 12.63
C TYR A 120 5.22 -6.83 11.96
N ILE A 121 5.53 -7.21 10.74
CA ILE A 121 4.78 -8.27 10.04
C ILE A 121 5.07 -9.69 10.57
N GLN A 122 6.04 -9.85 11.45
CA GLN A 122 6.32 -11.11 12.17
C GLN A 122 5.49 -11.25 13.46
N ARG A 123 4.77 -10.20 13.86
CA ARG A 123 3.85 -10.22 15.01
C ARG A 123 2.47 -10.68 14.57
N THR A 124 1.68 -11.17 15.51
CA THR A 124 0.25 -11.42 15.28
C THR A 124 -0.41 -10.16 14.71
N PRO A 125 -1.23 -10.28 13.66
CA PRO A 125 -1.93 -9.13 13.11
C PRO A 125 -2.76 -8.41 14.17
N ASP A 126 -2.62 -7.09 14.22
CA ASP A 126 -3.50 -6.26 15.04
C ASP A 126 -4.93 -6.30 14.52
N VAL A 127 -5.88 -5.96 15.39
CA VAL A 127 -7.25 -5.70 14.95
C VAL A 127 -7.20 -4.55 13.94
N PRO A 128 -7.76 -4.74 12.73
CA PRO A 128 -7.76 -3.69 11.74
C PRO A 128 -8.46 -2.43 12.27
N PRO A 129 -7.95 -1.24 11.95
CA PRO A 129 -8.59 -0.01 12.41
C PRO A 129 -10.01 0.08 11.87
N GLU A 130 -10.93 0.47 12.72
CA GLU A 130 -12.25 0.91 12.28
C GLU A 130 -12.12 2.20 11.48
N PHE A 131 -13.10 2.44 10.62
CA PHE A 131 -13.21 3.68 9.87
C PHE A 131 -14.69 4.03 9.75
N SER A 132 -15.14 4.91 10.61
CA SER A 132 -16.52 5.33 10.73
C SER A 132 -16.85 6.52 9.83
N LEU A 133 -18.12 6.89 9.75
CA LEU A 133 -18.55 8.14 9.11
C LEU A 133 -17.85 9.36 9.74
N LYS A 134 -17.68 9.37 11.07
CA LYS A 134 -16.97 10.44 11.78
C LYS A 134 -15.50 10.56 11.32
N ASP A 135 -14.83 9.44 11.08
CA ASP A 135 -13.46 9.44 10.58
C ASP A 135 -13.40 9.95 9.14
N MET A 136 -14.40 9.61 8.34
CA MET A 136 -14.55 10.12 6.98
C MET A 136 -14.76 11.64 6.98
N GLU A 137 -15.69 12.14 7.77
CA GLU A 137 -15.95 13.58 7.93
C GLU A 137 -14.71 14.32 8.44
N ALA A 138 -13.98 13.77 9.42
CA ALA A 138 -12.74 14.34 9.92
C ALA A 138 -11.62 14.37 8.88
N SER A 139 -11.67 13.49 7.90
CA SER A 139 -10.69 13.44 6.80
C SER A 139 -11.03 14.37 5.63
N TRP A 140 -12.22 14.92 5.60
CA TRP A 140 -12.66 15.84 4.56
C TRP A 140 -11.83 17.13 4.54
N LYS A 141 -11.27 17.44 3.39
CA LYS A 141 -10.53 18.69 3.17
C LYS A 141 -11.11 19.38 1.96
N LEU A 142 -11.84 20.46 2.20
CA LEU A 142 -12.28 21.37 1.16
C LEU A 142 -11.15 22.35 0.85
N LEU A 143 -10.48 22.17 -0.28
CA LEU A 143 -9.34 23.00 -0.68
C LEU A 143 -9.80 24.28 -1.39
N VAL A 144 -10.86 24.19 -2.18
CA VAL A 144 -11.48 25.31 -2.86
C VAL A 144 -12.99 25.28 -2.66
N PRO A 145 -13.57 26.24 -1.92
CA PRO A 145 -15.01 26.39 -1.75
C PRO A 145 -15.75 26.45 -3.08
N VAL A 146 -16.96 25.91 -3.14
CA VAL A 146 -17.75 25.81 -4.38
C VAL A 146 -17.98 27.20 -5.02
N GLU A 147 -18.19 28.21 -4.19
CA GLU A 147 -18.45 29.59 -4.60
C GLU A 147 -17.26 30.24 -5.31
N GLN A 148 -16.05 29.75 -5.01
CA GLN A 148 -14.79 30.25 -5.58
C GLN A 148 -14.38 29.50 -6.85
N ARG A 149 -15.08 28.41 -7.19
CA ARG A 149 -14.78 27.63 -8.39
C ARG A 149 -15.27 28.33 -9.64
N PRO A 150 -14.58 28.16 -10.77
CA PRO A 150 -15.01 28.71 -12.06
C PRO A 150 -16.45 28.29 -12.40
N LYS A 151 -17.29 29.26 -12.78
CA LYS A 151 -18.67 28.98 -13.24
C LYS A 151 -18.73 28.48 -14.68
N LYS A 152 -17.64 28.72 -15.43
CA LYS A 152 -17.49 28.30 -16.84
C LYS A 152 -16.09 27.73 -17.02
N GLN A 153 -15.95 26.86 -17.97
CA GLN A 153 -14.63 26.35 -18.37
C GLN A 153 -13.72 27.51 -18.79
N MET A 154 -12.50 27.53 -18.25
CA MET A 154 -11.49 28.54 -18.55
C MET A 154 -10.50 28.05 -19.62
N SER A 155 -10.18 26.75 -19.59
CA SER A 155 -9.28 26.14 -20.59
C SER A 155 -9.95 25.98 -21.95
N LYS A 156 -9.12 25.76 -22.99
CA LYS A 156 -9.59 25.48 -24.35
C LYS A 156 -9.69 23.97 -24.65
N VAL A 157 -9.31 23.11 -23.70
CA VAL A 157 -9.29 21.66 -23.85
C VAL A 157 -10.72 21.13 -24.04
N ASN A 158 -10.89 20.22 -24.95
CA ASN A 158 -12.16 19.57 -25.20
C ASN A 158 -12.44 18.53 -24.11
N LEU A 159 -13.24 18.91 -23.10
CA LEU A 159 -13.54 18.03 -21.95
C LEU A 159 -14.25 16.73 -22.33
N LYS A 160 -14.79 16.62 -23.55
CA LYS A 160 -15.39 15.37 -24.05
C LYS A 160 -14.35 14.39 -24.59
N ASN A 161 -13.10 14.84 -24.79
CA ASN A 161 -12.00 14.06 -25.27
C ASN A 161 -10.77 14.17 -24.37
N VAL A 162 -10.95 14.03 -23.05
CA VAL A 162 -9.87 13.99 -22.07
C VAL A 162 -9.65 12.54 -21.62
N PHE A 163 -8.40 12.10 -21.62
CA PHE A 163 -7.99 10.85 -21.01
C PHE A 163 -7.48 11.10 -19.59
N ALA A 164 -8.02 10.34 -18.64
CA ALA A 164 -7.57 10.32 -17.26
C ALA A 164 -6.75 9.04 -17.02
N ILE A 165 -5.42 9.18 -16.96
CA ILE A 165 -4.47 8.07 -16.88
C ILE A 165 -3.92 7.97 -15.46
N THR A 166 -4.20 6.88 -14.78
CA THR A 166 -3.65 6.62 -13.44
C THR A 166 -2.18 6.22 -13.52
N LEU A 167 -1.31 7.03 -12.92
CA LEU A 167 0.10 6.72 -12.71
C LEU A 167 0.26 6.08 -11.33
N ARG A 168 -0.16 4.81 -11.26
CA ARG A 168 -0.46 4.07 -10.04
C ARG A 168 0.66 4.13 -9.01
N ASP A 169 1.87 3.77 -9.42
CA ASP A 169 2.99 3.56 -8.50
C ASP A 169 3.58 4.88 -7.99
N THR A 170 3.35 5.97 -8.72
CA THR A 170 3.77 7.32 -8.29
C THR A 170 2.67 8.09 -7.55
N GLY A 171 1.47 7.52 -7.42
CA GLY A 171 0.35 8.19 -6.74
C GLY A 171 -0.16 9.43 -7.48
N LYS A 172 -0.12 9.41 -8.81
CA LYS A 172 -0.49 10.58 -9.64
C LYS A 172 -1.56 10.24 -10.66
N LEU A 173 -2.21 11.28 -11.15
CA LEU A 173 -3.10 11.24 -12.30
C LEU A 173 -2.54 12.14 -13.39
N ALA A 174 -2.39 11.63 -14.61
CA ALA A 174 -2.16 12.44 -15.79
C ALA A 174 -3.48 12.68 -16.53
N LEU A 175 -3.79 13.93 -16.83
CA LEU A 175 -4.85 14.33 -17.75
C LEU A 175 -4.21 14.65 -19.09
N VAL A 176 -4.72 14.02 -20.14
CA VAL A 176 -4.21 14.14 -21.50
C VAL A 176 -5.33 14.73 -22.38
N ASP A 177 -5.03 15.78 -23.10
CA ASP A 177 -5.91 16.32 -24.14
C ASP A 177 -5.91 15.35 -25.33
N GLY A 178 -7.05 14.71 -25.59
CA GLY A 178 -7.19 13.73 -26.65
C GLY A 178 -7.23 14.35 -28.06
N ASP A 179 -7.43 15.65 -28.18
CA ASP A 179 -7.40 16.31 -29.49
C ASP A 179 -5.95 16.62 -29.93
N THR A 180 -5.05 16.87 -28.98
CA THR A 180 -3.63 17.16 -29.25
C THR A 180 -2.69 16.02 -28.90
N ASN A 181 -3.13 15.07 -28.06
CA ASN A 181 -2.34 14.01 -27.45
C ASN A 181 -1.23 14.53 -26.51
N GLU A 182 -1.37 15.73 -25.98
CA GLU A 182 -0.44 16.34 -25.05
C GLU A 182 -0.92 16.18 -23.60
N ILE A 183 0.04 16.07 -22.67
CA ILE A 183 -0.27 16.05 -21.24
C ILE A 183 -0.73 17.45 -20.84
N TRP A 184 -1.99 17.56 -20.46
CA TRP A 184 -2.54 18.81 -19.96
C TRP A 184 -2.06 19.11 -18.54
N LYS A 185 -2.15 18.11 -17.63
CA LYS A 185 -1.69 18.25 -16.24
C LYS A 185 -1.38 16.90 -15.62
N ILE A 186 -0.39 16.88 -14.73
CA ILE A 186 -0.15 15.78 -13.80
C ILE A 186 -0.44 16.28 -12.38
N LEU A 187 -1.29 15.57 -11.65
CA LEU A 187 -1.72 15.92 -10.30
C LEU A 187 -1.35 14.82 -9.31
N ASP A 188 -0.97 15.23 -8.11
CA ASP A 188 -0.82 14.30 -6.99
C ASP A 188 -2.20 13.84 -6.51
N THR A 189 -2.31 12.56 -6.19
CA THR A 189 -3.54 11.90 -5.74
C THR A 189 -3.24 10.97 -4.57
N GLY A 190 -4.07 9.98 -4.30
CA GLY A 190 -3.79 9.00 -3.24
C GLY A 190 -2.72 7.97 -3.62
N TYR A 191 -2.21 7.25 -2.62
CA TYR A 191 -1.25 6.18 -2.83
C TYR A 191 -1.83 5.05 -3.68
N ALA A 192 -1.04 4.57 -4.61
CA ALA A 192 -1.39 3.48 -5.52
C ALA A 192 -2.79 3.68 -6.13
N VAL A 193 -2.99 4.84 -6.78
CA VAL A 193 -4.25 5.21 -7.46
C VAL A 193 -4.77 4.06 -8.28
N HIS A 194 -5.96 3.58 -7.92
CA HIS A 194 -6.50 2.38 -8.52
C HIS A 194 -7.42 2.69 -9.69
N ILE A 195 -8.18 3.75 -9.58
CA ILE A 195 -9.19 4.10 -10.57
C ILE A 195 -9.39 5.62 -10.63
N SER A 196 -9.76 6.11 -11.83
CA SER A 196 -10.32 7.43 -12.05
C SER A 196 -11.69 7.33 -12.72
N ARG A 197 -12.57 8.28 -12.44
CA ARG A 197 -13.88 8.41 -13.07
C ARG A 197 -14.15 9.87 -13.41
N LEU A 198 -14.66 10.07 -14.61
CA LEU A 198 -15.19 11.34 -15.05
C LEU A 198 -16.63 11.51 -14.55
N SER A 199 -16.97 12.71 -14.13
CA SER A 199 -18.35 13.09 -13.82
C SER A 199 -19.24 13.09 -15.06
N ALA A 200 -20.56 13.08 -14.89
CA ALA A 200 -21.51 13.08 -16.00
C ALA A 200 -21.39 14.33 -16.88
N SER A 201 -21.12 15.50 -16.28
CA SER A 201 -20.90 16.74 -17.01
C SER A 201 -19.54 16.81 -17.72
N GLY A 202 -18.61 15.95 -17.35
CA GLY A 202 -17.20 16.04 -17.78
C GLY A 202 -16.39 17.09 -17.06
N ARG A 203 -16.97 17.78 -16.04
CA ARG A 203 -16.28 18.82 -15.29
C ARG A 203 -15.28 18.26 -14.28
N TYR A 204 -15.67 17.19 -13.56
CA TYR A 204 -14.86 16.67 -12.48
C TYR A 204 -14.23 15.33 -12.83
N VAL A 205 -13.04 15.12 -12.29
CA VAL A 205 -12.39 13.80 -12.22
C VAL A 205 -12.27 13.41 -10.77
N TYR A 206 -12.68 12.19 -10.48
CA TYR A 206 -12.56 11.57 -9.17
C TYR A 206 -11.56 10.44 -9.25
N THR A 207 -10.61 10.41 -8.31
CA THR A 207 -9.67 9.30 -8.19
C THR A 207 -9.80 8.66 -6.83
N VAL A 208 -9.45 7.39 -6.71
CA VAL A 208 -9.30 6.75 -5.42
C VAL A 208 -8.01 5.94 -5.37
N GLY A 209 -7.24 6.16 -4.32
CA GLY A 209 -6.05 5.40 -3.99
C GLY A 209 -6.36 4.21 -3.08
N ARG A 210 -5.42 3.28 -3.00
CA ARG A 210 -5.52 2.13 -2.09
C ARG A 210 -5.48 2.52 -0.62
N ASP A 211 -4.95 3.67 -0.30
CA ASP A 211 -4.98 4.28 1.03
C ASP A 211 -6.35 4.87 1.39
N GLY A 212 -7.36 4.67 0.55
CA GLY A 212 -8.70 5.18 0.75
C GLY A 212 -8.88 6.65 0.37
N LEU A 213 -7.81 7.35 -0.02
CA LEU A 213 -7.89 8.75 -0.39
C LEU A 213 -8.60 8.94 -1.73
N THR A 214 -9.71 9.64 -1.70
CA THR A 214 -10.42 10.13 -2.89
C THR A 214 -10.04 11.59 -3.12
N THR A 215 -9.62 11.89 -4.35
CA THR A 215 -9.26 13.24 -4.80
C THR A 215 -10.28 13.72 -5.81
N ILE A 216 -10.81 14.94 -5.62
CA ILE A 216 -11.77 15.60 -6.50
C ILE A 216 -11.06 16.69 -7.24
N ILE A 217 -11.01 16.57 -8.57
CA ILE A 217 -10.31 17.49 -9.47
C ILE A 217 -11.33 18.20 -10.35
N ASP A 218 -11.29 19.54 -10.39
CA ASP A 218 -12.14 20.37 -11.24
C ASP A 218 -11.37 20.78 -12.50
N MET A 219 -11.87 20.37 -13.68
CA MET A 219 -11.27 20.65 -14.98
C MET A 219 -11.76 21.97 -15.61
N PHE A 220 -12.58 22.76 -14.90
CA PHE A 220 -13.00 24.06 -15.41
C PHE A 220 -11.93 25.15 -15.27
N TYR A 221 -10.89 24.90 -14.49
CA TYR A 221 -9.74 25.81 -14.41
C TYR A 221 -8.91 25.79 -15.71
N GLU A 222 -8.09 26.82 -15.92
CA GLU A 222 -7.11 26.83 -17.00
C GLU A 222 -6.21 25.59 -16.94
N GLU A 223 -5.76 25.24 -15.73
CA GLU A 223 -5.13 23.96 -15.39
C GLU A 223 -5.99 23.22 -14.37
N PRO A 224 -6.30 21.95 -14.60
CA PRO A 224 -7.06 21.13 -13.65
C PRO A 224 -6.55 21.26 -12.23
N THR A 225 -7.45 21.46 -11.29
CA THR A 225 -7.12 21.80 -9.91
C THR A 225 -7.82 20.85 -8.93
N THR A 226 -7.08 20.33 -7.96
CA THR A 226 -7.66 19.56 -6.86
C THR A 226 -8.47 20.50 -5.96
N VAL A 227 -9.76 20.23 -5.82
CA VAL A 227 -10.70 21.10 -5.08
C VAL A 227 -11.13 20.52 -3.74
N ALA A 228 -11.06 19.22 -3.57
CA ALA A 228 -11.32 18.56 -2.29
C ALA A 228 -10.67 17.17 -2.22
N THR A 229 -10.48 16.69 -1.01
CA THR A 229 -10.06 15.31 -0.75
C THR A 229 -10.82 14.73 0.44
N VAL A 230 -11.03 13.40 0.45
CA VAL A 230 -11.64 12.66 1.56
C VAL A 230 -11.09 11.23 1.60
N ARG A 231 -10.95 10.66 2.78
CA ARG A 231 -10.69 9.24 2.93
C ARG A 231 -12.00 8.48 3.11
N LEU A 232 -12.17 7.39 2.39
CA LEU A 232 -13.37 6.54 2.44
C LEU A 232 -13.18 5.31 3.34
N GLY A 233 -11.94 4.98 3.66
CA GLY A 233 -11.56 3.82 4.46
C GLY A 233 -10.05 3.62 4.45
N SER A 234 -9.61 2.44 4.88
CA SER A 234 -8.20 2.06 4.91
C SER A 234 -7.74 1.34 3.64
N ASP A 235 -8.66 0.80 2.85
CA ASP A 235 -8.39 0.17 1.55
C ASP A 235 -9.62 0.39 0.65
N ALA A 236 -9.50 1.29 -0.30
CA ALA A 236 -10.57 1.62 -1.25
C ALA A 236 -10.20 1.20 -2.67
N ARG A 237 -11.21 0.86 -3.47
CA ARG A 237 -11.01 0.32 -4.80
C ARG A 237 -11.89 0.93 -5.88
N SER A 238 -12.94 1.57 -5.50
CA SER A 238 -13.88 2.11 -6.48
C SER A 238 -14.43 3.46 -6.07
N VAL A 239 -14.68 4.26 -7.08
CA VAL A 239 -15.40 5.52 -6.99
C VAL A 239 -16.21 5.67 -8.27
N ASP A 240 -17.41 6.18 -8.16
CA ASP A 240 -18.21 6.60 -9.31
C ASP A 240 -19.16 7.74 -8.92
N THR A 241 -19.82 8.34 -9.91
CA THR A 241 -20.71 9.47 -9.72
C THR A 241 -22.08 9.19 -10.33
N SER A 242 -23.08 9.91 -9.82
CA SER A 242 -24.42 9.86 -10.39
C SER A 242 -24.43 10.44 -11.82
N LYS A 243 -25.01 9.69 -12.76
CA LYS A 243 -25.08 10.04 -14.20
C LYS A 243 -26.49 10.05 -14.73
N PHE A 244 -27.47 9.71 -13.89
CA PHE A 244 -28.86 9.69 -14.28
C PHE A 244 -29.42 11.10 -14.43
N LYS A 245 -30.26 11.31 -15.44
CA LYS A 245 -30.85 12.60 -15.78
C LYS A 245 -31.50 13.29 -14.56
N GLY A 246 -31.08 14.47 -14.25
CA GLY A 246 -31.51 15.27 -13.09
C GLY A 246 -30.71 15.01 -11.80
N PHE A 247 -29.75 14.09 -11.85
CA PHE A 247 -28.82 13.78 -10.75
C PHE A 247 -27.36 13.81 -11.19
N GLU A 248 -27.09 14.37 -12.37
CA GLU A 248 -25.73 14.47 -12.89
C GLU A 248 -24.85 15.24 -11.91
N ASP A 249 -23.68 14.64 -11.57
CA ASP A 249 -22.67 15.19 -10.66
C ASP A 249 -23.16 15.48 -9.22
N LYS A 250 -24.37 15.05 -8.87
CA LYS A 250 -24.94 15.34 -7.56
C LYS A 250 -24.35 14.44 -6.46
N TYR A 251 -24.15 13.17 -6.76
CA TYR A 251 -23.69 12.19 -5.79
C TYR A 251 -22.40 11.53 -6.24
N LEU A 252 -21.52 11.29 -5.28
CA LEU A 252 -20.37 10.44 -5.41
C LEU A 252 -20.58 9.20 -4.53
N ILE A 253 -20.31 8.01 -5.08
CA ILE A 253 -20.27 6.76 -4.34
C ILE A 253 -18.84 6.23 -4.32
N GLY A 254 -18.35 5.83 -3.15
CA GLY A 254 -17.08 5.13 -3.00
C GLY A 254 -17.24 3.79 -2.31
N GLY A 255 -16.52 2.79 -2.79
CA GLY A 255 -16.51 1.44 -2.22
C GLY A 255 -15.16 1.09 -1.61
N THR A 256 -15.18 0.47 -0.42
CA THR A 256 -13.99 0.08 0.31
C THR A 256 -13.99 -1.43 0.61
N TYR A 257 -12.79 -2.02 0.65
CA TYR A 257 -12.61 -3.38 1.14
C TYR A 257 -12.46 -3.41 2.65
N TRP A 258 -11.94 -2.30 3.23
CA TRP A 258 -11.87 -2.21 4.68
C TRP A 258 -12.09 -0.77 5.18
N PRO A 259 -13.05 -0.59 6.12
CA PRO A 259 -14.10 -1.57 6.40
C PRO A 259 -14.88 -1.92 5.12
N PRO A 260 -15.51 -3.10 5.03
CA PRO A 260 -16.35 -3.45 3.87
C PRO A 260 -17.62 -2.60 3.89
N GLN A 261 -17.58 -1.48 3.19
CA GLN A 261 -18.65 -0.49 3.17
C GLN A 261 -18.70 0.27 1.84
N TYR A 262 -19.76 0.98 1.63
CA TYR A 262 -19.83 2.04 0.63
C TYR A 262 -20.27 3.34 1.28
N SER A 263 -19.85 4.45 0.70
CA SER A 263 -20.15 5.80 1.16
C SER A 263 -20.76 6.59 0.03
N ILE A 264 -21.83 7.33 0.31
CA ILE A 264 -22.45 8.25 -0.63
C ILE A 264 -22.27 9.65 -0.09
N MET A 265 -21.82 10.56 -0.95
CA MET A 265 -21.59 11.98 -0.64
C MET A 265 -22.33 12.83 -1.67
N ASP A 266 -22.90 13.96 -1.27
CA ASP A 266 -23.52 14.99 -2.09
C ASP A 266 -22.71 16.31 -2.07
#